data_8c176a92d602d640d4892b3d15a32141
#
_entry.id   8c176a92d602d640d4892b3d15a32141
#
_cell.length_a   1.000
_cell.length_b   1.000
_cell.length_c   1.000
_cell.angle_alpha   90.00
_cell.angle_beta   90.00
_cell.angle_gamma   90.00
#
_symmetry.space_group_name_H-M   'P 1'
#
loop_
_entity.id
_entity.type
_entity.pdbx_description
1 polymer ?
#
loop_
_entity_poly.entity_id
_entity_poly.type
_entity_poly.pdbx_seq_one_letter_code
_entity_poly.pdbx_strand_id
1 'polypeptide(L)'
;MQRENFHTTVHAGEAFGLPSIWEAVQWCGAERLGHGVRIMDDIQAVGGSYHLGRLAAYIRDRRIPLELCPTSNVGTGVVGSIAEHPIGLLRRLRFRVTVNTDNRLMSATSMSNEMRQLHDAFGWGWEDFEWLSVNAMKSAFAPFDERLRLINGLVKPGYALLKAEHVAVSVPAH
;
A
#
# COMPACT_ATOMS: atom_id res chain seq x y z
N MET A 1 -12.03 20.07 10.80
CA MET A 1 -11.46 18.76 11.12
C MET A 1 -10.03 18.86 11.62
N GLN A 2 -9.07 19.41 10.88
CA GLN A 2 -7.67 19.55 11.35
C GLN A 2 -7.51 20.25 12.72
N ARG A 3 -8.33 21.26 13.00
CA ARG A 3 -8.30 22.00 14.29
C ARG A 3 -8.75 21.16 15.48
N GLU A 4 -9.45 20.06 15.26
CA GLU A 4 -10.01 19.18 16.29
C GLU A 4 -9.22 17.88 16.43
N ASN A 5 -8.05 17.79 15.80
CA ASN A 5 -7.19 16.60 15.77
C ASN A 5 -7.89 15.33 15.25
N PHE A 6 -8.83 15.48 14.33
CA PHE A 6 -9.45 14.35 13.65
C PHE A 6 -8.51 13.81 12.58
N HIS A 7 -8.27 12.51 12.63
CA HIS A 7 -7.57 11.80 11.59
C HIS A 7 -8.42 11.67 10.33
N THR A 8 -7.80 11.87 9.16
CA THR A 8 -8.52 11.86 7.89
C THR A 8 -7.83 10.99 6.84
N THR A 9 -8.62 10.18 6.15
CA THR A 9 -8.26 9.61 4.87
C THR A 9 -9.16 10.19 3.78
N VAL A 10 -8.59 10.49 2.63
CA VAL A 10 -9.31 11.13 1.52
C VAL A 10 -9.08 10.33 0.25
N HIS A 11 -10.17 9.97 -0.46
CA HIS A 11 -10.06 9.37 -1.79
C HIS A 11 -9.48 10.40 -2.76
N ALA A 12 -8.32 10.07 -3.34
CA ALA A 12 -7.64 10.92 -4.31
C ALA A 12 -6.71 10.09 -5.21
N GLY A 13 -6.49 10.56 -6.43
CA GLY A 13 -5.58 9.90 -7.37
C GLY A 13 -6.04 8.52 -7.81
N GLU A 14 -7.33 8.31 -7.97
CA GLU A 14 -7.94 7.17 -8.63
C GLU A 14 -8.52 7.63 -9.99
N ALA A 15 -9.75 8.12 -10.03
CA ALA A 15 -10.36 8.65 -11.25
C ALA A 15 -9.73 9.98 -11.69
N PHE A 16 -9.39 10.85 -10.73
CA PHE A 16 -8.72 12.13 -10.98
C PHE A 16 -7.21 12.02 -10.72
N GLY A 17 -6.45 12.80 -11.49
CA GLY A 17 -4.98 12.78 -11.44
C GLY A 17 -4.35 13.53 -10.27
N LEU A 18 -3.11 13.98 -10.48
CA LEU A 18 -2.28 14.66 -9.48
C LEU A 18 -2.96 15.83 -8.74
N PRO A 19 -3.80 16.68 -9.41
CA PRO A 19 -4.48 17.76 -8.68
C PRO A 19 -5.30 17.27 -7.50
N SER A 20 -6.04 16.15 -7.63
CA SER A 20 -6.82 15.60 -6.52
C SER A 20 -5.95 15.14 -5.35
N ILE A 21 -4.79 14.56 -5.62
CA ILE A 21 -3.82 14.17 -4.60
C ILE A 21 -3.28 15.41 -3.89
N TRP A 22 -2.94 16.43 -4.67
CA TRP A 22 -2.43 17.69 -4.12
C TRP A 22 -3.46 18.36 -3.20
N GLU A 23 -4.72 18.46 -3.65
CA GLU A 23 -5.82 19.05 -2.87
C GLU A 23 -6.11 18.25 -1.60
N ALA A 24 -6.15 16.93 -1.69
CA ALA A 24 -6.35 16.06 -0.52
C ALA A 24 -5.30 16.31 0.55
N VAL A 25 -4.03 16.48 0.17
CA VAL A 25 -2.93 16.68 1.11
C VAL A 25 -2.87 18.12 1.61
N GLN A 26 -2.94 19.10 0.69
CA GLN A 26 -2.66 20.50 1.03
C GLN A 26 -3.88 21.24 1.63
N TRP A 27 -5.07 20.91 1.16
CA TRP A 27 -6.29 21.61 1.57
C TRP A 27 -7.14 20.80 2.55
N CYS A 28 -7.28 19.49 2.30
CA CYS A 28 -8.05 18.64 3.19
C CYS A 28 -7.23 18.11 4.37
N GLY A 29 -5.89 18.20 4.31
CA GLY A 29 -5.01 17.71 5.36
C GLY A 29 -5.05 16.20 5.51
N ALA A 30 -5.18 15.48 4.40
CA ALA A 30 -5.21 14.04 4.40
C ALA A 30 -3.94 13.45 5.02
N GLU A 31 -4.11 12.62 6.01
CA GLU A 31 -3.02 11.87 6.65
C GLU A 31 -2.76 10.55 5.91
N ARG A 32 -3.77 10.05 5.18
CA ARG A 32 -3.70 8.92 4.26
C ARG A 32 -4.48 9.24 3.00
N LEU A 33 -4.09 8.62 1.89
CA LEU A 33 -4.77 8.77 0.61
C LEU A 33 -5.45 7.44 0.25
N GLY A 34 -6.78 7.46 0.12
CA GLY A 34 -7.51 6.37 -0.50
C GLY A 34 -7.06 6.26 -1.96
N HIS A 35 -6.58 5.10 -2.33
CA HIS A 35 -5.92 4.76 -3.59
C HIS A 35 -4.58 5.49 -3.82
N GLY A 36 -4.59 6.71 -4.33
CA GLY A 36 -3.36 7.43 -4.66
C GLY A 36 -2.59 6.86 -5.85
N VAL A 37 -3.22 5.99 -6.65
CA VAL A 37 -2.59 5.26 -7.78
C VAL A 37 -1.94 6.20 -8.79
N ARG A 38 -2.63 7.32 -9.08
CA ARG A 38 -2.19 8.31 -10.06
C ARG A 38 -0.98 9.13 -9.62
N ILE A 39 -0.41 8.88 -8.44
CA ILE A 39 0.90 9.45 -8.07
C ILE A 39 1.99 9.04 -9.06
N MET A 40 1.77 7.95 -9.79
CA MET A 40 2.64 7.51 -10.87
C MET A 40 2.81 8.54 -11.98
N ASP A 41 1.83 9.40 -12.20
CA ASP A 41 1.88 10.47 -13.22
C ASP A 41 2.94 11.54 -12.89
N ASP A 42 3.44 11.58 -11.65
CA ASP A 42 4.53 12.45 -11.19
C ASP A 42 5.87 11.69 -11.04
N ILE A 43 5.99 10.50 -11.65
CA ILE A 43 7.21 9.68 -11.61
C ILE A 43 7.65 9.37 -13.04
N GLN A 44 8.86 9.77 -13.37
CA GLN A 44 9.43 9.59 -14.71
C GLN A 44 10.51 8.52 -14.72
N ALA A 45 10.47 7.63 -15.69
CA ALA A 45 11.55 6.69 -15.96
C ALA A 45 12.56 7.33 -16.94
N VAL A 46 13.79 7.52 -16.51
CA VAL A 46 14.85 8.13 -17.31
C VAL A 46 16.15 7.32 -17.15
N GLY A 47 16.70 6.82 -18.22
CA GLY A 47 18.01 6.14 -18.20
C GLY A 47 18.10 4.93 -17.26
N GLY A 48 17.01 4.18 -17.09
CA GLY A 48 16.94 3.03 -16.19
C GLY A 48 16.74 3.40 -14.71
N SER A 49 16.61 4.68 -14.39
CA SER A 49 16.30 5.21 -13.06
C SER A 49 14.93 5.85 -13.02
N TYR A 50 14.41 6.08 -11.80
CA TYR A 50 13.13 6.77 -11.61
C TYR A 50 13.35 8.12 -10.93
N HIS A 51 12.82 9.17 -11.54
CA HIS A 51 12.84 10.53 -11.02
C HIS A 51 11.45 10.89 -10.50
N LEU A 52 11.37 11.24 -9.23
CA LEU A 52 10.14 11.68 -8.61
C LEU A 52 9.94 13.16 -8.84
N GLY A 53 8.77 13.53 -9.31
CA GLY A 53 8.34 14.91 -9.31
C GLY A 53 8.10 15.41 -7.88
N ARG A 54 7.77 16.68 -7.79
CA ARG A 54 7.68 17.39 -6.50
C ARG A 54 6.62 16.79 -5.57
N LEU A 55 5.48 16.39 -6.09
CA LEU A 55 4.38 15.82 -5.28
C LEU A 55 4.72 14.39 -4.85
N ALA A 56 5.21 13.56 -5.75
CA ALA A 56 5.64 12.19 -5.45
C ALA A 56 6.76 12.16 -4.39
N ALA A 57 7.75 13.04 -4.52
CA ALA A 57 8.81 13.18 -3.52
C ALA A 57 8.23 13.59 -2.16
N TYR A 58 7.34 14.58 -2.13
CA TYR A 58 6.69 15.02 -0.90
C TYR A 58 5.91 13.89 -0.20
N ILE A 59 5.06 13.16 -0.94
CA ILE A 59 4.27 12.03 -0.43
C ILE A 59 5.19 10.94 0.16
N ARG A 60 6.24 10.58 -0.58
CA ARG A 60 7.20 9.56 -0.14
C ARG A 60 7.96 10.00 1.13
N ASP A 61 8.51 11.19 1.13
CA ASP A 61 9.40 11.67 2.20
C ASP A 61 8.62 11.97 3.49
N ARG A 62 7.38 12.45 3.36
CA ARG A 62 6.44 12.62 4.48
C ARG A 62 5.82 11.31 4.94
N ARG A 63 6.07 10.21 4.23
CA ARG A 63 5.51 8.89 4.55
C ARG A 63 3.99 8.86 4.57
N ILE A 64 3.34 9.67 3.73
CA ILE A 64 1.88 9.66 3.59
C ILE A 64 1.47 8.32 2.99
N PRO A 65 0.62 7.53 3.67
CA PRO A 65 0.21 6.22 3.18
C PRO A 65 -0.68 6.31 1.95
N LEU A 66 -0.42 5.42 0.99
CA LEU A 66 -1.28 5.15 -0.16
C LEU A 66 -2.05 3.86 0.12
N GLU A 67 -3.37 3.95 0.23
CA GLU A 67 -4.26 2.82 0.51
C GLU A 67 -4.66 2.15 -0.81
N LEU A 68 -3.73 1.40 -1.41
CA LEU A 68 -3.90 0.79 -2.73
C LEU A 68 -4.88 -0.38 -2.66
N CYS A 69 -5.74 -0.49 -3.68
CA CYS A 69 -6.79 -1.49 -3.77
C CYS A 69 -6.69 -2.23 -5.11
N PRO A 70 -5.76 -3.20 -5.26
CA PRO A 70 -5.40 -3.76 -6.57
C PRO A 70 -6.58 -4.27 -7.39
N THR A 71 -7.43 -5.12 -6.83
CA THR A 71 -8.60 -5.66 -7.54
C THR A 71 -9.59 -4.56 -7.93
N SER A 72 -9.87 -3.62 -7.01
CA SER A 72 -10.76 -2.49 -7.28
C SER A 72 -10.20 -1.59 -8.39
N ASN A 73 -8.89 -1.29 -8.35
CA ASN A 73 -8.26 -0.44 -9.36
C ASN A 73 -8.24 -1.06 -10.77
N VAL A 74 -8.22 -2.39 -10.88
CA VAL A 74 -8.47 -3.08 -12.15
C VAL A 74 -9.94 -2.98 -12.53
N GLY A 75 -10.84 -3.23 -11.59
CA GLY A 75 -12.30 -3.17 -11.82
C GLY A 75 -12.80 -1.79 -12.26
N THR A 76 -12.20 -0.72 -11.74
CA THR A 76 -12.51 0.68 -12.13
C THR A 76 -11.78 1.13 -13.41
N GLY A 77 -10.91 0.29 -13.97
CA GLY A 77 -10.16 0.59 -15.18
C GLY A 77 -9.01 1.59 -15.00
N VAL A 78 -8.62 1.87 -13.76
CA VAL A 78 -7.45 2.74 -13.47
C VAL A 78 -6.16 2.08 -13.93
N VAL A 79 -6.09 0.75 -13.83
CA VAL A 79 -5.00 -0.08 -14.35
C VAL A 79 -5.56 -1.23 -15.16
N GLY A 80 -4.81 -1.72 -16.16
CA GLY A 80 -5.26 -2.80 -17.03
C GLY A 80 -5.24 -4.19 -16.38
N SER A 81 -4.31 -4.41 -15.47
CA SER A 81 -4.16 -5.69 -14.77
C SER A 81 -3.41 -5.53 -13.44
N ILE A 82 -3.44 -6.57 -12.60
CA ILE A 82 -2.65 -6.58 -11.35
C ILE A 82 -1.15 -6.49 -11.66
N ALA A 83 -0.67 -7.14 -12.72
CA ALA A 83 0.74 -7.10 -13.12
C ALA A 83 1.21 -5.70 -13.53
N GLU A 84 0.31 -4.87 -14.05
CA GLU A 84 0.57 -3.46 -14.40
C GLU A 84 0.34 -2.50 -13.24
N HIS A 85 -0.17 -3.00 -12.11
CA HIS A 85 -0.48 -2.14 -10.98
C HIS A 85 0.78 -1.50 -10.42
N PRO A 86 0.78 -0.16 -10.19
CA PRO A 86 1.98 0.57 -9.76
C PRO A 86 2.48 0.22 -8.36
N ILE A 87 1.73 -0.58 -7.60
CA ILE A 87 2.12 -1.00 -6.24
C ILE A 87 3.53 -1.64 -6.23
N GLY A 88 3.89 -2.40 -7.27
CA GLY A 88 5.20 -3.02 -7.40
C GLY A 88 6.32 -1.99 -7.46
N LEU A 89 6.15 -0.94 -8.27
CA LEU A 89 7.11 0.15 -8.38
C LEU A 89 7.11 1.03 -7.13
N LEU A 90 5.95 1.42 -6.63
CA LEU A 90 5.84 2.25 -5.44
C LEU A 90 6.50 1.60 -4.20
N ARG A 91 6.38 0.27 -4.08
CA ARG A 91 7.11 -0.50 -3.06
C ARG A 91 8.63 -0.39 -3.24
N ARG A 92 9.15 -0.59 -4.46
CA ARG A 92 10.59 -0.45 -4.76
C ARG A 92 11.11 0.94 -4.45
N LEU A 93 10.32 1.97 -4.76
CA LEU A 93 10.65 3.37 -4.49
C LEU A 93 10.42 3.77 -3.02
N ARG A 94 10.07 2.81 -2.16
CA ARG A 94 9.90 3.01 -0.72
C ARG A 94 8.78 3.97 -0.34
N PHE A 95 7.74 4.09 -1.15
CA PHE A 95 6.50 4.73 -0.69
C PHE A 95 5.89 3.93 0.47
N ARG A 96 5.13 4.59 1.32
CA ARG A 96 4.33 3.88 2.32
C ARG A 96 3.05 3.42 1.65
N VAL A 97 3.04 2.18 1.19
CA VAL A 97 1.86 1.57 0.59
C VAL A 97 1.23 0.56 1.54
N THR A 98 -0.09 0.46 1.49
CA THR A 98 -0.88 -0.60 2.11
C THR A 98 -1.70 -1.29 1.04
N VAL A 99 -2.16 -2.51 1.32
CA VAL A 99 -3.08 -3.27 0.45
C VAL A 99 -4.43 -3.30 1.13
N ASN A 100 -5.47 -3.04 0.37
CA ASN A 100 -6.84 -2.94 0.86
C ASN A 100 -7.79 -3.56 -0.17
N THR A 101 -8.95 -3.99 0.29
CA THR A 101 -9.95 -4.65 -0.57
C THR A 101 -10.89 -3.66 -1.26
N ASP A 102 -10.97 -2.44 -0.72
CA ASP A 102 -12.06 -1.52 -1.05
C ASP A 102 -13.43 -2.16 -0.80
N ASN A 103 -14.40 -1.97 -1.64
CA ASN A 103 -15.72 -2.60 -1.53
C ASN A 103 -15.65 -4.09 -1.89
N ARG A 104 -15.56 -4.93 -0.86
CA ARG A 104 -15.39 -6.38 -1.02
C ARG A 104 -16.52 -7.05 -1.80
N LEU A 105 -17.74 -6.53 -1.67
CA LEU A 105 -18.90 -7.06 -2.37
C LEU A 105 -18.81 -6.76 -3.87
N MET A 106 -18.56 -5.52 -4.24
CA MET A 106 -18.48 -5.09 -5.64
C MET A 106 -17.27 -5.67 -6.36
N SER A 107 -16.13 -5.73 -5.68
CA SER A 107 -14.88 -6.27 -6.25
C SER A 107 -14.77 -7.79 -6.10
N ALA A 108 -15.75 -8.45 -5.46
CA ALA A 108 -15.76 -9.90 -5.19
C ALA A 108 -14.41 -10.41 -4.63
N THR A 109 -13.81 -9.68 -3.68
CA THR A 109 -12.46 -9.92 -3.20
C THR A 109 -12.38 -10.06 -1.67
N SER A 110 -11.21 -10.48 -1.20
CA SER A 110 -10.83 -10.56 0.21
C SER A 110 -9.36 -10.18 0.37
N MET A 111 -8.91 -9.88 1.59
CA MET A 111 -7.47 -9.61 1.83
C MET A 111 -6.57 -10.76 1.38
N SER A 112 -6.98 -12.00 1.61
CA SER A 112 -6.22 -13.17 1.15
C SER A 112 -6.16 -13.24 -0.37
N ASN A 113 -7.23 -12.87 -1.07
CA ASN A 113 -7.24 -12.81 -2.52
C ASN A 113 -6.35 -11.68 -3.06
N GLU A 114 -6.38 -10.50 -2.45
CA GLU A 114 -5.46 -9.40 -2.82
C GLU A 114 -4.00 -9.84 -2.70
N MET A 115 -3.63 -10.45 -1.56
CA MET A 115 -2.27 -10.94 -1.35
C MET A 115 -1.88 -12.04 -2.35
N ARG A 116 -2.79 -12.97 -2.64
CA ARG A 116 -2.56 -14.03 -3.63
C ARG A 116 -2.30 -13.46 -5.02
N GLN A 117 -3.13 -12.52 -5.47
CA GLN A 117 -2.94 -11.86 -6.76
C GLN A 117 -1.61 -11.11 -6.85
N LEU A 118 -1.17 -10.47 -5.76
CA LEU A 118 0.13 -9.81 -5.70
C LEU A 118 1.29 -10.83 -5.70
N HIS A 119 1.11 -12.00 -5.06
CA HIS A 119 2.04 -13.10 -5.17
C HIS A 119 2.16 -13.56 -6.62
N ASP A 120 1.04 -13.84 -7.27
CA ASP A 120 0.99 -14.35 -8.65
C ASP A 120 1.59 -13.35 -9.65
N ALA A 121 1.34 -12.06 -9.48
CA ALA A 121 1.77 -11.02 -10.40
C ALA A 121 3.23 -10.54 -10.19
N PHE A 122 3.71 -10.50 -8.96
CA PHE A 122 5.00 -9.91 -8.61
C PHE A 122 5.98 -10.89 -7.94
N GLY A 123 5.57 -12.13 -7.67
CA GLY A 123 6.37 -13.10 -6.94
C GLY A 123 6.58 -12.73 -5.45
N TRP A 124 5.68 -11.93 -4.88
CA TRP A 124 5.80 -11.48 -3.49
C TRP A 124 5.60 -12.63 -2.51
N GLY A 125 6.45 -12.65 -1.48
CA GLY A 125 6.42 -13.65 -0.42
C GLY A 125 6.13 -13.07 0.96
N TRP A 126 6.41 -13.87 1.98
CA TRP A 126 6.13 -13.50 3.38
C TRP A 126 6.82 -12.22 3.84
N GLU A 127 8.00 -11.90 3.30
CA GLU A 127 8.72 -10.67 3.64
C GLU A 127 7.99 -9.43 3.10
N ASP A 128 7.43 -9.55 1.90
CA ASP A 128 6.67 -8.47 1.28
C ASP A 128 5.37 -8.23 2.03
N PHE A 129 4.67 -9.30 2.39
CA PHE A 129 3.42 -9.23 3.13
C PHE A 129 3.61 -8.78 4.57
N GLU A 130 4.70 -9.17 5.23
CA GLU A 130 5.08 -8.60 6.52
C GLU A 130 5.29 -7.09 6.42
N TRP A 131 6.07 -6.65 5.41
CA TRP A 131 6.33 -5.23 5.19
C TRP A 131 5.04 -4.43 4.96
N LEU A 132 4.10 -4.95 4.17
CA LEU A 132 2.79 -4.35 3.93
C LEU A 132 1.95 -4.29 5.20
N SER A 133 1.90 -5.38 5.97
CA SER A 133 1.15 -5.47 7.23
C SER A 133 1.70 -4.50 8.28
N VAL A 134 3.03 -4.38 8.37
CA VAL A 134 3.69 -3.41 9.26
C VAL A 134 3.39 -1.98 8.80
N ASN A 135 3.39 -1.71 7.50
CA ASN A 135 3.02 -0.39 6.97
C ASN A 135 1.55 -0.06 7.28
N ALA A 136 0.64 -1.01 7.10
CA ALA A 136 -0.78 -0.85 7.42
C ALA A 136 -0.96 -0.49 8.90
N MET A 137 -0.32 -1.24 9.79
CA MET A 137 -0.39 -0.97 11.22
C MET A 137 0.25 0.38 11.60
N LYS A 138 1.38 0.76 11.00
CA LYS A 138 2.01 2.08 11.20
C LYS A 138 1.15 3.23 10.69
N SER A 139 0.24 2.95 9.77
CA SER A 139 -0.67 3.93 9.16
C SER A 139 -2.04 3.96 9.83
N ALA A 140 -2.34 3.02 10.72
CA ALA A 140 -3.61 2.96 11.43
C ALA A 140 -3.81 4.18 12.35
N PHE A 141 -5.05 4.64 12.48
CA PHE A 141 -5.45 5.72 13.39
C PHE A 141 -5.66 5.22 14.84
N ALA A 142 -4.93 4.20 15.23
CA ALA A 142 -4.89 3.70 16.59
C ALA A 142 -3.77 4.38 17.40
N PRO A 143 -3.84 4.38 18.73
CA PRO A 143 -2.78 4.92 19.59
C PRO A 143 -1.41 4.32 19.29
N PHE A 144 -0.37 5.13 19.44
CA PHE A 144 1.00 4.73 19.10
C PHE A 144 1.45 3.45 19.81
N ASP A 145 1.22 3.36 21.12
CA ASP A 145 1.65 2.19 21.92
C ASP A 145 0.88 0.92 21.51
N GLU A 146 -0.39 1.05 21.17
CA GLU A 146 -1.18 -0.07 20.66
C GLU A 146 -0.66 -0.56 19.31
N ARG A 147 -0.35 0.35 18.40
CA ARG A 147 0.29 -0.03 17.11
C ARG A 147 1.60 -0.76 17.32
N LEU A 148 2.46 -0.28 18.22
CA LEU A 148 3.73 -0.94 18.53
C LEU A 148 3.52 -2.32 19.16
N ARG A 149 2.59 -2.44 20.10
CA ARG A 149 2.24 -3.72 20.71
C ARG A 149 1.78 -4.74 19.68
N LEU A 150 0.90 -4.35 18.76
CA LEU A 150 0.42 -5.23 17.70
C LEU A 150 1.53 -5.59 16.70
N ILE A 151 2.35 -4.64 16.29
CA ILE A 151 3.46 -4.90 15.37
C ILE A 151 4.44 -5.90 15.96
N ASN A 152 4.87 -5.67 17.19
CA ASN A 152 5.94 -6.48 17.81
C ASN A 152 5.42 -7.76 18.47
N GLY A 153 4.18 -7.77 18.96
CA GLY A 153 3.57 -8.92 19.65
C GLY A 153 2.78 -9.86 18.77
N LEU A 154 2.28 -9.41 17.61
CA LEU A 154 1.45 -10.24 16.74
C LEU A 154 1.97 -10.31 15.31
N VAL A 155 2.16 -9.16 14.65
CA VAL A 155 2.48 -9.13 13.20
C VAL A 155 3.83 -9.79 12.94
N LYS A 156 4.91 -9.27 13.54
CA LYS A 156 6.25 -9.81 13.31
C LYS A 156 6.42 -11.25 13.75
N PRO A 157 5.98 -11.66 14.98
CA PRO A 157 6.05 -13.06 15.39
C PRO A 157 5.24 -13.99 14.48
N GLY A 158 4.03 -13.58 14.05
CA GLY A 158 3.20 -14.36 13.14
C GLY A 158 3.91 -14.63 11.81
N TYR A 159 4.50 -13.59 11.20
CA TYR A 159 5.28 -13.78 9.97
C TYR A 159 6.56 -14.58 10.18
N ALA A 160 7.21 -14.48 11.32
CA ALA A 160 8.37 -15.30 11.64
C ALA A 160 8.01 -16.81 11.69
N LEU A 161 6.87 -17.16 12.26
CA LEU A 161 6.36 -18.54 12.27
C LEU A 161 6.05 -19.03 10.84
N LEU A 162 5.33 -18.25 10.05
CA LEU A 162 5.00 -18.62 8.64
C LEU A 162 6.26 -18.83 7.80
N LYS A 163 7.27 -17.99 7.96
CA LYS A 163 8.55 -18.15 7.26
C LYS A 163 9.27 -19.44 7.68
N ALA A 164 9.28 -19.77 8.98
CA ALA A 164 9.89 -20.99 9.49
C ALA A 164 9.19 -22.26 8.97
N GLU A 165 7.86 -22.27 8.98
CA GLU A 165 7.05 -23.38 8.43
C GLU A 165 7.30 -23.57 6.94
N HIS A 166 7.38 -22.49 6.16
CA HIS A 166 7.63 -22.55 4.73
C HIS A 166 9.01 -23.15 4.42
N VAL A 167 10.04 -22.79 5.17
CA VAL A 167 11.37 -23.37 5.05
C VAL A 167 11.36 -24.87 5.36
N ALA A 168 10.65 -25.28 6.42
CA ALA A 168 10.57 -26.71 6.79
C ALA A 168 9.88 -27.58 5.73
N VAL A 169 8.86 -27.04 5.02
CA VAL A 169 8.16 -27.74 3.93
C VAL A 169 9.02 -27.81 2.66
N SER A 170 9.92 -26.85 2.45
CA SER A 170 10.76 -26.78 1.25
C SER A 170 12.02 -27.66 1.30
N VAL A 171 12.34 -28.27 2.46
CA VAL A 171 13.45 -29.21 2.60
C VAL A 171 12.92 -30.62 2.31
N PRO A 172 13.35 -31.30 1.22
CA PRO A 172 12.95 -32.69 0.98
C PRO A 172 13.42 -33.56 2.14
N ALA A 173 12.54 -34.41 2.64
CA ALA A 173 12.93 -35.48 3.56
C ALA A 173 13.89 -36.43 2.78
N HIS A 174 15.15 -36.49 3.20
CA HIS A 174 16.15 -37.42 2.69
C HIS A 174 15.89 -38.80 3.26
#